data_5f98713278f7de9b022de99fc7d4eca9
#
_entry.id   5f98713278f7de9b022de99fc7d4eca9
#
_cell.length_a   1.000
_cell.length_b   1.000
_cell.length_c   1.000
_cell.angle_alpha   90.00
_cell.angle_beta   90.00
_cell.angle_gamma   90.00
#
_symmetry.space_group_name_H-M   'P 1'
#
loop_
_entity.id
_entity.type
_entity.pdbx_description
1 polymer ?
#
loop_
_entity_poly.entity_id
_entity_poly.type
_entity_poly.pdbx_seq_one_letter_code
_entity_poly.pdbx_strand_id
1 'polypeptide(L)'
;MQRRYFAAYRNKKLENKDFTIISNNCWAGMIYESYNLPKMSPTIGSFFMPDDYLRFCKDIRRYLTLELSFIEPYESKYANKLSGNERFGTYPIGLLGDVEIMFLHYHTADEAKVKWERRCGRINWDKTIYKFNDQNGCTPANVIDFFSLPIDHKLFFTIHKEWPKINDDGFYIIEQKANANEITTSHEPFGSNRYFDLTKMINML
;
A
#
# COMPACT_ATOMS: atom_id res chain seq x y z
N MET A 1 -8.35 -17.69 1.83
CA MET A 1 -8.20 -18.85 2.76
C MET A 1 -6.75 -19.24 2.97
N GLN A 2 -5.93 -19.41 1.94
CA GLN A 2 -4.50 -19.80 2.07
C GLN A 2 -3.62 -18.83 2.89
N ARG A 3 -3.92 -17.51 2.89
CA ARG A 3 -3.12 -16.50 3.62
C ARG A 3 -3.09 -16.74 5.13
N ARG A 4 -4.21 -17.11 5.73
CA ARG A 4 -4.32 -17.36 7.18
C ARG A 4 -3.86 -18.77 7.58
N TYR A 5 -3.97 -19.75 6.68
CA TYR A 5 -3.68 -21.13 7.00
C TYR A 5 -2.24 -21.37 7.48
N PHE A 6 -1.26 -20.70 6.87
CA PHE A 6 0.15 -20.78 7.27
C PHE A 6 0.64 -19.58 8.09
N ALA A 7 -0.25 -18.75 8.62
CA ALA A 7 0.13 -17.52 9.29
C ALA A 7 1.01 -17.76 10.53
N ALA A 8 0.64 -18.75 11.37
CA ALA A 8 1.43 -19.11 12.54
C ALA A 8 2.83 -19.64 12.15
N TYR A 9 2.92 -20.41 11.06
CA TYR A 9 4.20 -20.91 10.55
C TYR A 9 5.08 -19.76 10.06
N ARG A 10 4.53 -18.83 9.26
CA ARG A 10 5.27 -17.64 8.81
C ARG A 10 5.69 -16.74 9.97
N ASN A 11 4.81 -16.55 10.97
CA ASN A 11 5.14 -15.79 12.17
C ASN A 11 6.35 -16.34 12.92
N LYS A 12 6.45 -17.68 13.05
CA LYS A 12 7.59 -18.34 13.71
C LYS A 12 8.92 -18.15 12.98
N LYS A 13 8.89 -17.85 11.68
CA LYS A 13 10.10 -17.58 10.87
C LYS A 13 10.55 -16.12 10.94
N LEU A 14 9.73 -15.25 11.51
CA LEU A 14 10.12 -13.84 11.68
C LEU A 14 10.97 -13.70 12.95
N GLU A 15 12.16 -13.16 12.76
CA GLU A 15 13.05 -12.66 13.82
C GLU A 15 12.63 -11.27 14.24
N ASN A 16 12.28 -10.43 13.25
CA ASN A 16 11.76 -9.08 13.45
C ASN A 16 10.23 -9.06 13.23
N LYS A 17 9.48 -8.63 14.25
CA LYS A 17 8.00 -8.52 14.20
C LYS A 17 7.51 -7.09 14.31
N ASP A 18 8.40 -6.16 14.61
CA ASP A 18 8.12 -4.74 14.72
C ASP A 18 8.65 -4.01 13.47
N PHE A 19 7.85 -4.03 12.42
CA PHE A 19 8.12 -3.35 11.15
C PHE A 19 6.85 -2.67 10.63
N THR A 20 7.03 -1.68 9.78
CA THR A 20 5.93 -0.96 9.12
C THR A 20 5.93 -1.21 7.62
N ILE A 21 4.73 -1.31 7.03
CA ILE A 21 4.55 -1.34 5.59
C ILE A 21 3.66 -0.18 5.18
N ILE A 22 4.20 0.76 4.43
CA ILE A 22 3.44 1.83 3.77
C ILE A 22 3.10 1.36 2.36
N SER A 23 1.81 1.22 2.06
CA SER A 23 1.34 0.64 0.80
C SER A 23 0.31 1.54 0.14
N ASN A 24 0.36 1.65 -1.19
CA ASN A 24 -0.65 2.40 -1.96
C ASN A 24 -2.02 1.71 -2.02
N ASN A 25 -2.12 0.47 -1.53
CA ASN A 25 -3.36 -0.30 -1.52
C ASN A 25 -3.45 -1.21 -0.28
N CYS A 26 -4.40 -2.15 -0.27
CA CYS A 26 -4.68 -3.05 0.86
C CYS A 26 -3.59 -4.10 1.16
N TRP A 27 -2.49 -4.16 0.39
CA TRP A 27 -1.45 -5.19 0.53
C TRP A 27 -0.84 -5.25 1.93
N ALA A 28 -0.54 -4.11 2.54
CA ALA A 28 0.00 -4.07 3.91
C ALA A 28 -0.89 -4.83 4.90
N GLY A 29 -2.20 -4.61 4.83
CA GLY A 29 -3.18 -5.30 5.69
C GLY A 29 -3.16 -6.81 5.50
N MET A 30 -3.04 -7.25 4.23
CA MET A 30 -2.94 -8.66 3.89
C MET A 30 -1.66 -9.30 4.41
N ILE A 31 -0.54 -8.57 4.41
CA ILE A 31 0.73 -9.08 4.95
C ILE A 31 0.61 -9.28 6.45
N TYR A 32 0.16 -8.28 7.22
CA TYR A 32 0.00 -8.45 8.67
C TYR A 32 -0.92 -9.63 9.00
N GLU A 33 -2.02 -9.83 8.26
CA GLU A 33 -2.88 -11.00 8.44
C GLU A 33 -2.19 -12.32 8.08
N SER A 34 -1.38 -12.32 7.01
CA SER A 34 -0.68 -13.52 6.54
C SER A 34 0.44 -13.97 7.46
N TYR A 35 0.90 -13.11 8.36
CA TYR A 35 1.90 -13.39 9.40
C TYR A 35 1.31 -13.41 10.81
N ASN A 36 -0.01 -13.27 10.96
CA ASN A 36 -0.69 -13.16 12.26
C ASN A 36 -0.06 -12.09 13.16
N LEU A 37 0.08 -10.88 12.64
CA LEU A 37 0.68 -9.73 13.31
C LEU A 37 -0.34 -8.62 13.55
N PRO A 38 -0.15 -7.78 14.56
CA PRO A 38 -0.90 -6.56 14.72
C PRO A 38 -0.65 -5.60 13.54
N LYS A 39 -1.64 -4.79 13.22
CA LYS A 39 -1.58 -3.83 12.12
C LYS A 39 -0.80 -2.59 12.55
N MET A 40 0.40 -2.39 11.99
CA MET A 40 1.37 -1.37 12.39
C MET A 40 1.46 -0.19 11.39
N SER A 41 0.55 -0.10 10.42
CA SER A 41 0.59 0.94 9.40
C SER A 41 -0.73 1.71 9.30
N PRO A 42 -0.71 3.04 9.09
CA PRO A 42 -1.92 3.83 8.85
C PRO A 42 -2.61 3.50 7.53
N THR A 43 -1.86 3.08 6.49
CA THR A 43 -2.39 2.85 5.14
C THR A 43 -3.21 1.56 4.98
N ILE A 44 -3.50 0.86 6.09
CA ILE A 44 -4.25 -0.41 6.05
C ILE A 44 -5.73 -0.18 5.78
N GLY A 45 -6.25 -0.90 4.79
CA GLY A 45 -7.66 -0.84 4.41
C GLY A 45 -8.01 0.39 3.59
N SER A 46 -7.00 1.06 3.07
CA SER A 46 -7.14 2.21 2.18
C SER A 46 -6.39 2.00 0.87
N PHE A 47 -6.64 2.88 -0.09
CA PHE A 47 -5.81 3.01 -1.28
C PHE A 47 -5.58 4.49 -1.60
N PHE A 48 -4.55 4.73 -2.41
CA PHE A 48 -4.17 6.04 -2.92
C PHE A 48 -4.14 5.99 -4.45
N MET A 49 -4.43 7.12 -5.06
CA MET A 49 -4.07 7.34 -6.45
C MET A 49 -2.55 7.53 -6.57
N PRO A 50 -1.94 7.16 -7.70
CA PRO A 50 -0.48 7.15 -7.85
C PRO A 50 0.22 8.43 -7.42
N ASP A 51 -0.22 9.58 -7.93
CA ASP A 51 0.41 10.88 -7.64
C ASP A 51 0.30 11.27 -6.17
N ASP A 52 -0.84 10.96 -5.53
CA ASP A 52 -1.04 11.22 -4.12
C ASP A 52 -0.20 10.30 -3.23
N TYR A 53 -0.03 9.04 -3.63
CA TYR A 53 0.86 8.12 -2.93
C TYR A 53 2.32 8.58 -2.97
N LEU A 54 2.79 9.00 -4.15
CA LEU A 54 4.15 9.53 -4.31
C LEU A 54 4.36 10.79 -3.49
N ARG A 55 3.39 11.72 -3.53
CA ARG A 55 3.42 12.95 -2.75
C ARG A 55 3.43 12.65 -1.24
N PHE A 56 2.59 11.73 -0.79
CA PHE A 56 2.56 11.26 0.59
C PHE A 56 3.91 10.64 1.02
N CYS A 57 4.48 9.73 0.21
CA CYS A 57 5.75 9.10 0.53
C CYS A 57 6.94 10.07 0.53
N LYS A 58 6.91 11.11 -0.33
CA LYS A 58 7.97 12.11 -0.41
C LYS A 58 8.16 12.92 0.88
N ASP A 59 7.08 13.14 1.62
CA ASP A 59 7.13 13.92 2.87
C ASP A 59 6.17 13.30 3.92
N ILE A 60 6.27 12.00 4.08
CA ILE A 60 5.34 11.23 4.91
C ILE A 60 5.29 11.74 6.36
N ARG A 61 6.44 12.14 6.93
CA ARG A 61 6.50 12.64 8.30
C ARG A 61 5.66 13.90 8.46
N ARG A 62 5.72 14.84 7.52
CA ARG A 62 4.89 16.05 7.51
C ARG A 62 3.41 15.68 7.35
N TYR A 63 3.07 14.84 6.37
CA TYR A 63 1.66 14.46 6.16
C TYR A 63 1.02 13.84 7.40
N LEU A 64 1.75 13.02 8.14
CA LEU A 64 1.24 12.40 9.36
C LEU A 64 1.06 13.37 10.55
N THR A 65 1.56 14.61 10.47
CA THR A 65 1.26 15.65 11.47
C THR A 65 0.02 16.47 11.12
N LEU A 66 -0.50 16.33 9.91
CA LEU A 66 -1.69 17.05 9.48
C LEU A 66 -2.95 16.39 10.05
N GLU A 67 -3.97 17.20 10.29
CA GLU A 67 -5.27 16.68 10.65
C GLU A 67 -5.93 15.99 9.46
N LEU A 68 -6.43 14.76 9.68
CA LEU A 68 -7.22 14.04 8.70
C LEU A 68 -8.66 14.56 8.73
N SER A 69 -9.09 15.22 7.68
CA SER A 69 -10.47 15.59 7.42
C SER A 69 -11.10 14.67 6.37
N PHE A 70 -12.39 14.84 6.10
CA PHE A 70 -13.12 14.02 5.11
C PHE A 70 -13.91 14.93 4.19
N ILE A 71 -14.05 14.49 2.93
CA ILE A 71 -14.77 15.16 1.88
C ILE A 71 -15.85 14.24 1.31
N GLU A 72 -16.88 14.85 0.71
CA GLU A 72 -17.89 14.09 -0.01
C GLU A 72 -17.29 13.51 -1.30
N PRO A 73 -17.76 12.33 -1.76
CA PRO A 73 -17.19 11.66 -2.94
C PRO A 73 -17.14 12.53 -4.19
N TYR A 74 -18.15 13.39 -4.41
CA TYR A 74 -18.21 14.30 -5.56
C TYR A 74 -17.22 15.46 -5.50
N GLU A 75 -16.69 15.78 -4.31
CA GLU A 75 -15.66 16.80 -4.10
C GLU A 75 -14.24 16.28 -4.38
N SER A 76 -14.07 14.97 -4.47
CA SER A 76 -12.78 14.36 -4.77
C SER A 76 -12.26 14.83 -6.13
N LYS A 77 -10.99 15.23 -6.19
CA LYS A 77 -10.30 15.53 -7.45
C LYS A 77 -10.25 14.33 -8.40
N TYR A 78 -10.51 13.13 -7.88
CA TYR A 78 -10.58 11.87 -8.63
C TYR A 78 -12.00 11.38 -8.89
N ALA A 79 -13.04 12.18 -8.57
CA ALA A 79 -14.44 11.77 -8.70
C ALA A 79 -14.75 11.21 -10.09
N ASN A 80 -14.37 11.92 -11.15
CA ASN A 80 -14.59 11.48 -12.54
C ASN A 80 -13.92 10.14 -12.87
N LYS A 81 -12.71 9.91 -12.33
CA LYS A 81 -11.94 8.68 -12.58
C LYS A 81 -12.52 7.50 -11.79
N LEU A 82 -13.03 7.76 -10.59
CA LEU A 82 -13.53 6.74 -9.68
C LEU A 82 -15.02 6.43 -9.87
N SER A 83 -15.80 7.32 -10.51
CA SER A 83 -17.25 7.18 -10.70
C SER A 83 -17.68 5.93 -11.48
N GLY A 84 -16.80 5.37 -12.30
CA GLY A 84 -17.03 4.08 -12.97
C GLY A 84 -16.93 2.85 -12.07
N ASN A 85 -16.50 3.00 -10.82
CA ASN A 85 -16.40 1.91 -9.86
C ASN A 85 -17.65 1.84 -9.01
N GLU A 86 -18.34 0.69 -8.99
CA GLU A 86 -19.58 0.47 -8.22
C GLU A 86 -19.43 0.76 -6.72
N ARG A 87 -18.21 0.70 -6.18
CA ARG A 87 -17.93 1.00 -4.78
C ARG A 87 -17.67 2.48 -4.50
N PHE A 88 -17.53 3.32 -5.52
CA PHE A 88 -17.35 4.75 -5.32
C PHE A 88 -18.55 5.35 -4.58
N GLY A 89 -18.28 6.14 -3.54
CA GLY A 89 -19.32 6.67 -2.65
C GLY A 89 -19.75 5.72 -1.51
N THR A 90 -19.22 4.50 -1.44
CA THR A 90 -19.53 3.56 -0.34
C THR A 90 -18.48 3.55 0.77
N TYR A 91 -17.43 4.34 0.65
CA TYR A 91 -16.33 4.46 1.61
C TYR A 91 -15.95 5.92 1.82
N PRO A 92 -15.43 6.29 3.00
CA PRO A 92 -14.95 7.64 3.27
C PRO A 92 -13.75 8.02 2.41
N ILE A 93 -13.69 9.28 1.98
CA ILE A 93 -12.52 9.88 1.33
C ILE A 93 -11.90 10.87 2.31
N GLY A 94 -10.72 10.53 2.80
CA GLY A 94 -9.94 11.39 3.67
C GLY A 94 -9.11 12.38 2.89
N LEU A 95 -9.01 13.59 3.42
CA LEU A 95 -8.15 14.65 2.92
C LEU A 95 -7.06 14.94 3.95
N LEU A 96 -5.81 14.76 3.55
CA LEU A 96 -4.63 15.00 4.36
C LEU A 96 -3.76 16.07 3.68
N GLY A 97 -4.07 17.35 3.94
CA GLY A 97 -3.54 18.46 3.17
C GLY A 97 -4.05 18.42 1.73
N ASP A 98 -3.17 18.15 0.77
CA ASP A 98 -3.47 18.03 -0.66
C ASP A 98 -3.50 16.57 -1.18
N VAL A 99 -3.40 15.59 -0.27
CA VAL A 99 -3.44 14.15 -0.54
C VAL A 99 -4.81 13.58 -0.19
N GLU A 100 -5.43 12.88 -1.12
CA GLU A 100 -6.66 12.13 -0.88
C GLU A 100 -6.37 10.65 -0.57
N ILE A 101 -7.09 10.09 0.39
CA ILE A 101 -6.98 8.71 0.85
C ILE A 101 -8.35 8.06 0.78
N MET A 102 -8.50 7.02 -0.02
CA MET A 102 -9.74 6.26 -0.17
C MET A 102 -9.79 5.14 0.87
N PHE A 103 -10.61 5.30 1.91
CA PHE A 103 -10.71 4.36 3.04
C PHE A 103 -11.62 3.17 2.72
N LEU A 104 -11.23 2.37 1.72
CA LEU A 104 -12.00 1.31 1.06
C LEU A 104 -12.66 0.29 1.99
N HIS A 105 -12.07 0.00 3.15
CA HIS A 105 -12.54 -1.00 4.11
C HIS A 105 -13.03 -0.40 5.43
N TYR A 106 -13.51 0.84 5.38
CA TYR A 106 -14.10 1.54 6.51
C TYR A 106 -15.52 1.96 6.17
N HIS A 107 -16.43 1.84 7.13
CA HIS A 107 -17.83 2.17 6.93
C HIS A 107 -18.15 3.63 7.24
N THR A 108 -17.37 4.27 8.12
CA THR A 108 -17.56 5.67 8.52
C THR A 108 -16.24 6.43 8.58
N ALA A 109 -16.35 7.76 8.45
CA ALA A 109 -15.22 8.68 8.60
C ALA A 109 -14.60 8.57 10.00
N ASP A 110 -15.42 8.49 11.04
CA ASP A 110 -14.96 8.36 12.43
C ASP A 110 -14.16 7.07 12.63
N GLU A 111 -14.63 5.95 12.11
CA GLU A 111 -13.90 4.68 12.18
C GLU A 111 -12.52 4.80 11.49
N ALA A 112 -12.50 5.43 10.32
CA ALA A 112 -11.28 5.65 9.57
C ALA A 112 -10.30 6.54 10.35
N LYS A 113 -10.76 7.68 10.87
CA LYS A 113 -9.97 8.66 11.66
C LYS A 113 -9.34 8.00 12.88
N VAL A 114 -10.13 7.34 13.72
CA VAL A 114 -9.65 6.69 14.95
C VAL A 114 -8.60 5.62 14.66
N LYS A 115 -8.81 4.82 13.60
CA LYS A 115 -7.84 3.77 13.24
C LYS A 115 -6.58 4.35 12.59
N TRP A 116 -6.71 5.41 11.80
CA TRP A 116 -5.61 6.14 11.20
C TRP A 116 -4.69 6.71 12.28
N GLU A 117 -5.22 7.57 13.15
CA GLU A 117 -4.47 8.23 14.23
C GLU A 117 -3.75 7.22 15.13
N ARG A 118 -4.46 6.18 15.58
CA ARG A 118 -3.85 5.13 16.39
C ARG A 118 -2.69 4.43 15.70
N ARG A 119 -2.75 4.23 14.38
CA ARG A 119 -1.72 3.52 13.62
C ARG A 119 -0.56 4.43 13.22
N CYS A 120 -0.78 5.73 13.08
CA CYS A 120 0.30 6.70 12.92
C CYS A 120 1.31 6.60 14.07
N GLY A 121 0.83 6.45 15.31
CA GLY A 121 1.68 6.28 16.48
C GLY A 121 2.40 4.92 16.60
N ARG A 122 2.20 4.00 15.63
CA ARG A 122 2.81 2.67 15.64
C ARG A 122 3.92 2.48 14.62
N ILE A 123 4.22 3.49 13.84
CA ILE A 123 5.19 3.40 12.74
C ILE A 123 6.58 3.19 13.33
N ASN A 124 7.22 2.09 12.95
CA ASN A 124 8.65 1.89 13.16
C ASN A 124 9.39 2.45 11.95
N TRP A 125 9.96 3.64 12.11
CA TRP A 125 10.60 4.37 11.02
C TRP A 125 11.89 3.73 10.52
N ASP A 126 12.61 3.05 11.39
CA ASP A 126 13.89 2.42 11.08
C ASP A 126 13.68 1.11 10.31
N LYS A 127 12.45 0.56 10.35
CA LYS A 127 12.08 -0.72 9.75
C LYS A 127 10.82 -0.58 8.92
N THR A 128 10.86 0.31 7.93
CA THR A 128 9.71 0.60 7.07
C THR A 128 9.95 0.13 5.65
N ILE A 129 9.01 -0.66 5.12
CA ILE A 129 8.93 -1.06 3.71
C ILE A 129 7.91 -0.18 3.01
N TYR A 130 8.28 0.40 1.88
CA TYR A 130 7.38 1.16 1.00
C TYR A 130 7.00 0.30 -0.21
N LYS A 131 5.71 0.07 -0.40
CA LYS A 131 5.21 -0.76 -1.48
C LYS A 131 4.29 0.03 -2.40
N PHE A 132 4.58 0.01 -3.69
CA PHE A 132 3.79 0.59 -4.75
C PHE A 132 3.41 -0.46 -5.80
N ASN A 133 2.44 -0.17 -6.68
CA ASN A 133 2.07 -1.03 -7.79
C ASN A 133 1.47 -0.23 -8.95
N ASP A 134 1.18 -0.92 -10.05
CA ASP A 134 0.66 -0.34 -11.29
C ASP A 134 -0.84 -0.04 -11.31
N GLN A 135 -1.54 -0.12 -10.17
CA GLN A 135 -2.97 0.14 -10.08
C GLN A 135 -3.35 1.62 -10.22
N ASN A 136 -4.64 1.82 -10.50
CA ASN A 136 -5.29 3.14 -10.51
C ASN A 136 -4.70 4.11 -11.54
N GLY A 137 -4.22 3.60 -12.67
CA GLY A 137 -3.64 4.40 -13.75
C GLY A 137 -2.24 4.91 -13.43
N CYS A 138 -1.46 4.13 -12.72
CA CYS A 138 -0.03 4.33 -12.59
C CYS A 138 0.66 4.33 -13.96
N THR A 139 1.67 5.15 -14.11
CA THR A 139 2.45 5.31 -15.34
C THR A 139 3.91 4.97 -15.11
N PRO A 140 4.71 4.72 -16.18
CA PRO A 140 6.16 4.57 -16.05
C PRO A 140 6.85 5.75 -15.37
N ALA A 141 6.34 6.99 -15.54
CA ALA A 141 6.87 8.17 -14.85
C ALA A 141 6.68 8.07 -13.34
N ASN A 142 5.51 7.61 -12.87
CA ASN A 142 5.27 7.40 -11.44
C ASN A 142 6.24 6.36 -10.85
N VAL A 143 6.63 5.36 -11.63
CA VAL A 143 7.60 4.33 -11.18
C VAL A 143 9.00 4.94 -11.04
N ILE A 144 9.42 5.76 -12.00
CA ILE A 144 10.69 6.51 -11.93
C ILE A 144 10.70 7.39 -10.69
N ASP A 145 9.64 8.15 -10.46
CA ASP A 145 9.51 9.02 -9.31
C ASP A 145 9.56 8.23 -7.99
N PHE A 146 8.88 7.08 -7.91
CA PHE A 146 8.90 6.22 -6.73
C PHE A 146 10.32 5.74 -6.38
N PHE A 147 11.07 5.24 -7.39
CA PHE A 147 12.43 4.77 -7.14
C PHE A 147 13.42 5.90 -6.88
N SER A 148 13.11 7.13 -7.29
CA SER A 148 13.90 8.34 -7.01
C SER A 148 13.68 8.91 -5.59
N LEU A 149 12.64 8.48 -4.86
CA LEU A 149 12.40 8.93 -3.50
C LEU A 149 13.58 8.54 -2.58
N PRO A 150 14.00 9.41 -1.64
CA PRO A 150 15.06 9.14 -0.68
C PRO A 150 14.53 8.29 0.49
N ILE A 151 14.02 7.10 0.18
CA ILE A 151 13.48 6.11 1.12
C ILE A 151 14.09 4.75 0.82
N ASP A 152 14.31 3.95 1.85
CA ASP A 152 14.84 2.61 1.74
C ASP A 152 13.72 1.56 1.50
N HIS A 153 14.09 0.31 1.26
CA HIS A 153 13.20 -0.86 1.20
C HIS A 153 11.94 -0.67 0.34
N LYS A 154 12.15 -0.34 -0.93
CA LYS A 154 11.08 -0.15 -1.92
C LYS A 154 10.67 -1.48 -2.54
N LEU A 155 9.36 -1.67 -2.71
CA LEU A 155 8.79 -2.77 -3.48
C LEU A 155 7.84 -2.20 -4.52
N PHE A 156 8.01 -2.59 -5.77
CA PHE A 156 7.08 -2.27 -6.86
C PHE A 156 6.63 -3.55 -7.57
N PHE A 157 5.32 -3.67 -7.76
CA PHE A 157 4.69 -4.79 -8.46
C PHE A 157 3.95 -4.29 -9.70
N THR A 158 4.22 -4.92 -10.83
CA THR A 158 3.54 -4.63 -12.10
C THR A 158 3.30 -5.88 -12.91
N ILE A 159 2.33 -5.83 -13.82
CA ILE A 159 2.15 -6.85 -14.86
C ILE A 159 2.74 -6.41 -16.21
N HIS A 160 3.18 -5.18 -16.33
CA HIS A 160 3.70 -4.55 -17.53
C HIS A 160 5.15 -4.95 -17.78
N LYS A 161 5.36 -5.90 -18.68
CA LYS A 161 6.69 -6.39 -19.08
C LYS A 161 7.49 -5.37 -19.89
N GLU A 162 6.78 -4.48 -20.56
CA GLU A 162 7.32 -3.42 -21.40
C GLU A 162 7.81 -2.18 -20.64
N TRP A 163 7.47 -2.06 -19.37
CA TRP A 163 7.92 -0.92 -18.57
C TRP A 163 9.42 -1.01 -18.26
N PRO A 164 10.12 0.14 -18.26
CA PRO A 164 11.54 0.14 -17.96
C PRO A 164 11.80 -0.40 -16.56
N LYS A 165 12.69 -1.37 -16.48
CA LYS A 165 13.17 -1.89 -15.20
C LYS A 165 14.14 -0.87 -14.59
N ILE A 166 13.67 -0.10 -13.63
CA ILE A 166 14.40 1.05 -13.08
C ILE A 166 15.42 0.63 -12.03
N ASN A 167 15.17 -0.49 -11.34
CA ASN A 167 16.05 -1.04 -10.33
C ASN A 167 15.95 -2.56 -10.36
N ASP A 168 17.07 -3.26 -10.16
CA ASP A 168 17.06 -4.72 -10.06
C ASP A 168 16.53 -5.21 -8.73
N ASP A 169 16.65 -4.39 -7.69
CA ASP A 169 16.13 -4.68 -6.36
C ASP A 169 14.81 -3.97 -6.10
N GLY A 170 13.80 -4.74 -5.72
CA GLY A 170 12.47 -4.21 -5.39
C GLY A 170 11.50 -4.02 -6.56
N PHE A 171 11.91 -4.22 -7.83
CA PHE A 171 11.02 -4.16 -8.99
C PHE A 171 10.66 -5.58 -9.48
N TYR A 172 9.37 -5.93 -9.44
CA TYR A 172 8.91 -7.27 -9.77
C TYR A 172 7.79 -7.25 -10.82
N ILE A 173 8.01 -7.97 -11.92
CA ILE A 173 6.98 -8.24 -12.93
C ILE A 173 6.22 -9.49 -12.50
N ILE A 174 4.93 -9.32 -12.23
CA ILE A 174 4.06 -10.38 -11.71
C ILE A 174 3.28 -11.01 -12.86
N GLU A 175 3.37 -12.32 -12.99
CA GLU A 175 2.57 -13.02 -13.98
C GLU A 175 1.10 -13.09 -13.53
N GLN A 176 0.24 -12.51 -14.34
CA GLN A 176 -1.21 -12.55 -14.18
C GLN A 176 -1.84 -13.02 -15.49
N LYS A 177 -2.96 -13.74 -15.41
CA LYS A 177 -3.67 -14.20 -16.60
C LYS A 177 -4.13 -13.03 -17.48
N ALA A 178 -4.13 -13.25 -18.80
CA ALA A 178 -4.42 -12.26 -19.82
C ALA A 178 -5.73 -11.47 -19.56
N ASN A 179 -5.77 -10.21 -20.05
CA ASN A 179 -6.85 -9.22 -20.03
C ASN A 179 -6.93 -8.33 -18.78
N ALA A 180 -5.90 -8.25 -17.95
CA ALA A 180 -5.82 -7.22 -16.93
C ALA A 180 -4.94 -6.06 -17.42
N ASN A 181 -5.39 -4.83 -17.19
CA ASN A 181 -4.61 -3.61 -17.51
C ASN A 181 -3.72 -3.17 -16.33
N GLU A 182 -3.89 -3.81 -15.18
CA GLU A 182 -3.14 -3.55 -13.95
C GLU A 182 -3.13 -4.80 -13.06
N ILE A 183 -2.21 -4.87 -12.11
CA ILE A 183 -2.16 -5.98 -11.16
C ILE A 183 -3.40 -5.99 -10.28
N THR A 184 -3.97 -7.16 -10.04
CA THR A 184 -5.03 -7.28 -9.02
C THR A 184 -4.42 -7.59 -7.66
N THR A 185 -4.99 -7.02 -6.60
CA THR A 185 -4.50 -7.19 -5.23
C THR A 185 -4.41 -8.67 -4.80
N SER A 186 -5.24 -9.55 -5.39
CA SER A 186 -5.18 -11.00 -5.12
C SER A 186 -3.97 -11.69 -5.72
N HIS A 187 -3.33 -11.12 -6.73
CA HIS A 187 -2.12 -11.64 -7.39
C HIS A 187 -0.82 -11.06 -6.83
N GLU A 188 -0.93 -10.05 -5.97
CA GLU A 188 0.26 -9.50 -5.32
C GLU A 188 0.95 -10.55 -4.44
N PRO A 189 2.27 -10.73 -4.57
CA PRO A 189 3.01 -11.77 -3.88
C PRO A 189 3.11 -11.49 -2.37
N PHE A 190 3.18 -12.57 -1.58
CA PHE A 190 3.37 -12.51 -0.13
C PHE A 190 4.11 -13.76 0.36
N GLY A 191 4.74 -13.66 1.53
CA GLY A 191 5.53 -14.76 2.11
C GLY A 191 6.79 -15.04 1.30
N SER A 192 7.23 -16.29 1.28
CA SER A 192 8.29 -16.76 0.39
C SER A 192 7.66 -17.31 -0.88
N ASN A 193 8.03 -16.78 -2.03
CA ASN A 193 7.44 -17.09 -3.32
C ASN A 193 8.50 -17.02 -4.43
N ARG A 194 8.12 -17.24 -5.70
CA ARG A 194 9.04 -17.27 -6.84
C ARG A 194 9.66 -15.92 -7.21
N TYR A 195 9.10 -14.82 -6.73
CA TYR A 195 9.59 -13.46 -7.04
C TYR A 195 10.59 -12.98 -6.01
N PHE A 196 10.27 -13.18 -4.71
CA PHE A 196 11.12 -12.78 -3.59
C PHE A 196 10.73 -13.51 -2.30
N ASP A 197 11.57 -13.42 -1.30
CA ASP A 197 11.27 -13.90 0.05
C ASP A 197 11.04 -12.72 1.00
N LEU A 198 9.75 -12.39 1.20
CA LEU A 198 9.35 -11.32 2.10
C LEU A 198 9.76 -11.58 3.55
N THR A 199 9.76 -12.85 3.98
CA THR A 199 10.19 -13.22 5.34
C THR A 199 11.67 -12.86 5.56
N LYS A 200 12.52 -13.22 4.58
CA LYS A 200 13.93 -12.86 4.60
C LYS A 200 14.12 -11.35 4.58
N MET A 201 13.39 -10.63 3.72
CA MET A 201 13.45 -9.17 3.65
C MET A 201 13.11 -8.52 4.98
N ILE A 202 12.01 -8.94 5.64
CA ILE A 202 11.62 -8.40 6.95
C ILE A 202 12.66 -8.69 8.03
N ASN A 203 13.30 -9.86 8.00
CA ASN A 203 14.35 -10.21 8.97
C ASN A 203 15.65 -9.42 8.76
N MET A 204 15.83 -8.82 7.58
CA MET A 204 17.01 -8.00 7.25
C MET A 204 16.82 -6.50 7.59
N LEU A 205 15.59 -6.08 7.96
CA LEU A 205 15.31 -4.74 8.48
C LEU A 205 15.94 -4.62 9.90
#